data_f50d914b6634d9de5ca44b8d55c8dfed
#
_entry.id   f50d914b6634d9de5ca44b8d55c8dfed
#
_cell.length_a   1.000
_cell.length_b   1.000
_cell.length_c   1.000
_cell.angle_alpha   90.00
_cell.angle_beta   90.00
_cell.angle_gamma   90.00
#
_symmetry.space_group_name_H-M   'P 1'
#
loop_
_entity.id
_entity.type
_entity.pdbx_description
1 polymer ?
#
loop_
_entity_poly.entity_id
_entity_poly.type
_entity_poly.pdbx_seq_one_letter_code
_entity_poly.pdbx_strand_id
1 'polypeptide(L)'
;MTQADLVIFLALLSAGYVFGRWNERRHFRSIREREQAMRELLVFSERFPPPQSQPVDCTLVAGSCVVAFDYFKAFVAGLRNLFGGRVTSFESLMDRARREALLRMRQEALD
;
A
#
# COMPACT_ATOMS: atom_id res chain seq x y z
N MET A 1 21.94 31.71 -7.17
CA MET A 1 22.22 30.26 -7.23
C MET A 1 23.42 30.04 -8.14
N THR A 2 24.45 29.47 -7.60
CA THR A 2 25.60 29.05 -8.41
C THR A 2 25.27 27.78 -9.18
N GLN A 3 25.97 27.50 -10.29
CA GLN A 3 25.77 26.26 -11.03
C GLN A 3 26.00 25.01 -10.16
N ALA A 4 26.90 25.10 -9.19
CA ALA A 4 27.16 24.05 -8.23
C ALA A 4 25.94 23.74 -7.36
N ASP A 5 25.22 24.76 -6.88
CA ASP A 5 24.03 24.58 -6.03
C ASP A 5 22.90 23.88 -6.79
N LEU A 6 22.74 24.20 -8.07
CA LEU A 6 21.75 23.59 -8.94
C LEU A 6 22.06 22.10 -9.20
N VAL A 7 23.32 21.78 -9.41
CA VAL A 7 23.76 20.37 -9.60
C VAL A 7 23.55 19.56 -8.31
N ILE A 8 23.90 20.11 -7.16
CA ILE A 8 23.67 19.44 -5.87
C ILE A 8 22.18 19.24 -5.62
N PHE A 9 21.36 20.24 -5.88
CA PHE A 9 19.91 20.14 -5.75
C PHE A 9 19.32 19.03 -6.65
N LEU A 10 19.71 18.99 -7.91
CA LEU A 10 19.26 17.93 -8.84
C LEU A 10 19.74 16.54 -8.43
N ALA A 11 20.97 16.42 -7.93
CA ALA A 11 21.51 15.15 -7.43
C ALA A 11 20.74 14.66 -6.20
N LEU A 12 20.43 15.51 -5.24
CA LEU A 12 19.64 15.17 -4.07
C LEU A 12 18.20 14.80 -4.44
N LEU A 13 17.60 15.53 -5.38
CA LEU A 13 16.25 15.24 -5.88
C LEU A 13 16.18 13.86 -6.56
N SER A 14 17.17 13.57 -7.41
CA SER A 14 17.23 12.27 -8.10
C SER A 14 17.49 11.12 -7.13
N ALA A 15 18.38 11.30 -6.16
CA ALA A 15 18.62 10.31 -5.12
C ALA A 15 17.37 10.05 -4.29
N GLY A 16 16.66 11.08 -3.84
CA GLY A 16 15.40 10.94 -3.10
C GLY A 16 14.33 10.20 -3.89
N TYR A 17 14.22 10.50 -5.18
CA TYR A 17 13.29 9.80 -6.07
C TYR A 17 13.62 8.32 -6.22
N VAL A 18 14.89 7.98 -6.44
CA VAL A 18 15.34 6.58 -6.59
C VAL A 18 15.12 5.80 -5.30
N PHE A 19 15.50 6.35 -4.14
CA PHE A 19 15.28 5.72 -2.84
C PHE A 19 13.79 5.52 -2.53
N GLY A 20 12.94 6.50 -2.83
CA GLY A 20 11.50 6.39 -2.65
C GLY A 20 10.89 5.26 -3.49
N ARG A 21 11.28 5.18 -4.76
CA ARG A 21 10.84 4.10 -5.68
C ARG A 21 11.32 2.73 -5.22
N TRP A 22 12.54 2.62 -4.75
CA TRP A 22 13.10 1.36 -4.29
C TRP A 22 12.39 0.85 -3.03
N ASN A 23 12.14 1.75 -2.06
CA ASN A 23 11.42 1.43 -0.84
C ASN A 23 9.97 0.98 -1.13
N GLU A 24 9.28 1.68 -2.03
CA GLU A 24 7.92 1.33 -2.45
C GLU A 24 7.86 -0.06 -3.10
N ARG A 25 8.80 -0.36 -4.00
CA ARG A 25 8.90 -1.69 -4.63
C ARG A 25 9.17 -2.80 -3.62
N ARG A 26 10.02 -2.55 -2.63
CA ARG A 26 10.30 -3.49 -1.55
C ARG A 26 9.05 -3.79 -0.73
N HIS A 27 8.25 -2.78 -0.41
CA HIS A 27 6.98 -2.96 0.31
C HIS A 27 5.97 -3.78 -0.48
N PHE A 28 5.77 -3.48 -1.76
CA PHE A 28 4.87 -4.25 -2.62
C PHE A 28 5.33 -5.70 -2.80
N ARG A 29 6.61 -5.95 -2.87
CA ARG A 29 7.16 -7.30 -2.93
C ARG A 29 6.83 -8.09 -1.67
N SER A 30 7.03 -7.52 -0.50
CA SER A 30 6.67 -8.14 0.78
C SER A 30 5.17 -8.46 0.88
N ILE A 31 4.30 -7.56 0.41
CA ILE A 31 2.86 -7.80 0.36
C ILE A 31 2.53 -8.99 -0.54
N ARG A 32 3.10 -9.06 -1.73
CA ARG A 32 2.86 -10.15 -2.68
C ARG A 32 3.33 -11.49 -2.13
N GLU A 33 4.50 -11.55 -1.49
CA GLU A 33 5.03 -12.76 -0.87
C GLU A 33 4.09 -13.28 0.24
N ARG A 34 3.58 -12.39 1.08
CA ARG A 34 2.61 -12.74 2.12
C ARG A 34 1.24 -13.14 1.56
N GLU A 35 0.76 -12.47 0.52
CA GLU A 35 -0.47 -12.84 -0.19
C GLU A 35 -0.36 -14.25 -0.80
N GLN A 36 0.79 -14.60 -1.37
CA GLN A 36 1.02 -15.94 -1.93
C GLN A 36 1.08 -17.01 -0.83
N ALA A 37 1.73 -16.71 0.29
CA ALA A 37 1.81 -17.64 1.42
C ALA A 37 0.43 -17.93 2.05
N MET A 38 -0.49 -16.97 2.01
CA MET A 38 -1.84 -17.09 2.55
C MET A 38 -2.92 -17.35 1.49
N ARG A 39 -2.52 -17.81 0.31
CA ARG A 39 -3.41 -18.02 -0.84
C ARG A 39 -4.45 -19.12 -0.59
N GLU A 40 -4.15 -20.07 0.27
CA GLU A 40 -5.06 -21.16 0.61
C GLU A 40 -6.26 -20.71 1.44
N LEU A 41 -6.13 -19.57 2.12
CA LEU A 41 -7.24 -18.98 2.87
C LEU A 41 -8.17 -18.22 1.93
N LEU A 42 -9.36 -18.75 1.72
CA LEU A 42 -10.37 -18.14 0.88
C LEU A 42 -11.00 -16.93 1.58
N VAL A 43 -11.00 -15.78 0.92
CA VAL A 43 -11.62 -14.54 1.41
C VAL A 43 -12.70 -14.10 0.43
N PHE A 44 -13.92 -13.95 0.94
CA PHE A 44 -15.06 -13.51 0.17
C PHE A 44 -15.49 -12.12 0.60
N SER A 45 -15.80 -11.26 -0.35
CA SER A 45 -16.34 -9.90 -0.12
C SER A 45 -17.88 -9.86 -0.33
N GLU A 46 -18.52 -11.01 -0.33
CA GLU A 46 -19.95 -11.13 -0.57
C GLU A 46 -20.75 -10.95 0.72
N ARG A 47 -21.98 -10.48 0.56
CA ARG A 47 -22.90 -10.26 1.67
C ARG A 47 -23.34 -11.57 2.35
N PHE A 48 -23.40 -12.64 1.58
CA PHE A 48 -23.81 -13.95 2.09
C PHE A 48 -22.66 -14.95 1.90
N PRO A 49 -22.31 -15.71 2.95
CA PRO A 49 -21.32 -16.77 2.82
C PRO A 49 -21.83 -17.86 1.88
N PRO A 50 -20.93 -18.57 1.18
CA PRO A 50 -21.31 -19.71 0.38
C PRO A 50 -22.01 -20.77 1.24
N PRO A 51 -23.00 -21.50 0.70
CA PRO A 51 -23.72 -22.53 1.44
C PRO A 51 -22.74 -23.60 1.96
N GLN A 52 -22.79 -23.85 3.25
CA GLN A 52 -21.95 -24.86 3.89
C GLN A 52 -22.81 -26.02 4.37
N SER A 53 -22.33 -27.23 4.13
CA SER A 53 -23.03 -28.47 4.47
C SER A 53 -22.81 -28.92 5.92
N GLN A 54 -21.88 -28.29 6.65
CA GLN A 54 -21.53 -28.63 8.03
C GLN A 54 -21.57 -27.39 8.93
N PRO A 55 -21.92 -27.57 10.23
CA PRO A 55 -21.80 -26.48 11.19
C PRO A 55 -20.34 -26.07 11.33
N VAL A 56 -20.10 -24.76 11.27
CA VAL A 56 -18.75 -24.15 11.39
C VAL A 56 -18.73 -23.22 12.58
N ASP A 57 -17.61 -23.22 13.27
CA ASP A 57 -17.32 -22.21 14.28
C ASP A 57 -17.01 -20.88 13.61
N CYS A 58 -17.60 -19.80 14.13
CA CYS A 58 -17.40 -18.46 13.61
C CYS A 58 -16.66 -17.60 14.62
N THR A 59 -15.57 -17.00 14.19
CA THR A 59 -14.79 -16.06 14.99
C THR A 59 -14.68 -14.73 14.26
N LEU A 60 -14.82 -13.64 14.98
CA LEU A 60 -14.62 -12.30 14.42
C LEU A 60 -13.13 -11.97 14.44
N VAL A 61 -12.59 -11.67 13.27
CA VAL A 61 -11.21 -11.20 13.09
C VAL A 61 -11.18 -9.83 12.45
N ALA A 62 -10.22 -9.00 12.80
CA ALA A 62 -10.09 -7.66 12.26
C ALA A 62 -8.64 -7.32 11.91
N GLY A 63 -8.44 -6.67 10.78
CA GLY A 63 -7.12 -6.16 10.38
C GLY A 63 -7.18 -4.65 10.15
N SER A 64 -6.21 -3.94 10.67
CA SER A 64 -6.07 -2.50 10.47
C SER A 64 -4.67 -2.13 10.02
N CYS A 65 -4.57 -1.08 9.21
CA CYS A 65 -3.31 -0.51 8.78
C CYS A 65 -3.36 1.01 8.83
N VAL A 66 -2.36 1.59 9.45
CA VAL A 66 -2.17 3.05 9.48
C VAL A 66 -1.10 3.42 8.46
N VAL A 67 -1.40 4.36 7.60
CA VAL A 67 -0.49 4.84 6.56
C VAL A 67 -0.11 6.28 6.84
N ALA A 68 1.18 6.54 6.96
CA ALA A 68 1.69 7.91 7.07
C ALA A 68 1.64 8.60 5.70
N PHE A 69 1.13 9.82 5.70
CA PHE A 69 1.14 10.66 4.51
C PHE A 69 2.52 11.29 4.36
N ASP A 70 3.20 10.99 3.27
CA ASP A 70 4.49 11.58 2.97
C ASP A 70 4.29 13.01 2.43
N TYR A 71 4.83 14.01 3.12
CA TYR A 71 4.73 15.42 2.73
C TYR A 71 5.23 15.69 1.32
N PHE A 72 6.25 14.97 0.87
CA PHE A 72 6.74 15.09 -0.50
C PHE A 72 5.72 14.62 -1.53
N LYS A 73 5.06 13.49 -1.27
CA LYS A 73 3.97 12.99 -2.13
C LYS A 73 2.78 13.94 -2.14
N ALA A 74 2.46 14.56 -1.00
CA ALA A 74 1.42 15.59 -0.91
C ALA A 74 1.76 16.82 -1.77
N PHE A 75 3.00 17.27 -1.74
CA PHE A 75 3.47 18.39 -2.54
C PHE A 75 3.40 18.10 -4.04
N VAL A 76 3.86 16.92 -4.47
CA VAL A 76 3.78 16.48 -5.88
C VAL A 76 2.33 16.31 -6.32
N ALA A 77 1.46 15.78 -5.45
CA ALA A 77 0.02 15.66 -5.72
C ALA A 77 -0.63 17.04 -5.87
N GLY A 78 -0.27 18.01 -5.02
CA GLY A 78 -0.73 19.39 -5.12
C GLY A 78 -0.34 20.06 -6.43
N LEU A 79 0.92 19.93 -6.86
CA LEU A 79 1.40 20.39 -8.16
C LEU A 79 0.64 19.73 -9.32
N ARG A 80 0.40 18.44 -9.23
CA ARG A 80 -0.30 17.68 -10.27
C ARG A 80 -1.77 18.06 -10.39
N ASN A 81 -2.43 18.40 -9.27
CA ASN A 81 -3.79 18.93 -9.28
C ASN A 81 -3.88 20.29 -9.97
N LEU A 82 -2.83 21.11 -9.88
CA LEU A 82 -2.75 22.41 -10.55
C LEU A 82 -2.70 22.26 -12.09
N PHE A 83 -2.07 21.19 -12.58
CA PHE A 83 -1.91 20.89 -14.01
C PHE A 83 -2.96 19.89 -14.55
N GLY A 84 -3.90 19.45 -13.74
CA GLY A 84 -4.97 18.52 -14.11
C GLY A 84 -4.47 17.10 -14.38
N GLY A 85 -4.44 16.26 -13.36
CA GLY A 85 -4.10 14.85 -13.48
C GLY A 85 -4.64 14.01 -12.32
N ARG A 86 -4.81 12.70 -12.53
CA ARG A 86 -5.19 11.78 -11.45
C ARG A 86 -4.05 11.67 -10.45
N VAL A 87 -4.40 11.65 -9.16
CA VAL A 87 -3.43 11.51 -8.07
C VAL A 87 -3.12 10.01 -7.87
N THR A 88 -2.36 9.44 -8.81
CA THR A 88 -2.00 8.01 -8.81
C THR A 88 -1.19 7.59 -7.59
N SER A 89 -0.38 8.50 -7.03
CA SER A 89 0.39 8.23 -5.80
C SER A 89 -0.50 8.05 -4.57
N PHE A 90 -1.63 8.75 -4.50
CA PHE A 90 -2.59 8.60 -3.42
C PHE A 90 -3.38 7.29 -3.55
N GLU A 91 -3.84 6.98 -4.76
CA GLU A 91 -4.53 5.71 -5.06
C GLU A 91 -3.65 4.50 -4.73
N SER A 92 -2.36 4.53 -5.09
CA SER A 92 -1.38 3.49 -4.78
C SER A 92 -1.18 3.32 -3.27
N LEU A 93 -1.13 4.41 -2.51
CA LEU A 93 -1.00 4.39 -1.06
C LEU A 93 -2.21 3.74 -0.38
N MET A 94 -3.41 4.09 -0.82
CA MET A 94 -4.67 3.53 -0.30
C MET A 94 -4.81 2.04 -0.64
N ASP A 95 -4.45 1.64 -1.85
CA ASP A 95 -4.45 0.23 -2.25
C ASP A 95 -3.48 -0.60 -1.40
N ARG A 96 -2.29 -0.08 -1.17
CA ARG A 96 -1.30 -0.71 -0.28
C ARG A 96 -1.82 -0.86 1.14
N ALA A 97 -2.47 0.17 1.69
CA ALA A 97 -3.04 0.13 3.02
C ALA A 97 -4.16 -0.92 3.14
N ARG A 98 -5.03 -1.00 2.16
CA ARG A 98 -6.11 -1.99 2.09
C ARG A 98 -5.56 -3.42 2.02
N ARG A 99 -4.59 -3.66 1.18
CA ARG A 99 -3.95 -4.98 1.03
C ARG A 99 -3.25 -5.40 2.32
N GLU A 100 -2.53 -4.50 2.97
CA GLU A 100 -1.88 -4.76 4.26
C GLU A 100 -2.89 -5.06 5.36
N ALA A 101 -3.99 -4.33 5.45
CA ALA A 101 -5.06 -4.59 6.42
C ALA A 101 -5.70 -5.97 6.21
N LEU A 102 -5.96 -6.35 4.97
CA LEU A 102 -6.47 -7.69 4.62
C LEU A 102 -5.48 -8.80 4.99
N LEU A 103 -4.18 -8.58 4.79
CA LEU A 103 -3.16 -9.54 5.19
C LEU A 103 -3.09 -9.73 6.70
N ARG A 104 -3.20 -8.65 7.47
CA ARG A 104 -3.24 -8.71 8.94
C ARG A 104 -4.48 -9.44 9.45
N MET A 105 -5.63 -9.19 8.82
CA MET A 105 -6.86 -9.91 9.11
C MET A 105 -6.72 -11.42 8.84
N ARG A 106 -6.12 -11.80 7.71
CA ARG A 106 -5.86 -13.21 7.37
C ARG A 106 -4.89 -13.85 8.37
N GLN A 107 -3.86 -13.13 8.78
CA GLN A 107 -2.90 -13.61 9.77
C GLN A 107 -3.58 -13.89 11.10
N GLU A 108 -4.44 -13.00 11.57
CA GLU A 108 -5.23 -13.19 12.77
C GLU A 108 -6.19 -14.39 12.67
N ALA A 109 -6.75 -14.62 11.49
CA ALA A 109 -7.61 -15.77 11.24
C ALA A 109 -6.86 -17.12 11.25
N LEU A 110 -5.56 -17.13 10.95
CA LEU A 110 -4.70 -18.32 10.99
C LEU A 110 -4.13 -18.62 12.38
N ASP A 111 -4.01 -17.62 13.24
CA ASP A 111 -3.55 -17.75 14.61
C ASP A 111 -4.70 -18.21 15.52
#